data_c4459263b3f688d571d561043d62d20d
#
_entry.id   c4459263b3f688d571d561043d62d20d
#
_cell.length_a   1.000
_cell.length_b   1.000
_cell.length_c   1.000
_cell.angle_alpha   90.00
_cell.angle_beta   90.00
_cell.angle_gamma   90.00
#
_symmetry.space_group_name_H-M   'P 1'
#
loop_
_entity.id
_entity.type
_entity.pdbx_description
1 polymer ?
#
loop_
_entity_poly.entity_id
_entity_poly.type
_entity_poly.pdbx_seq_one_letter_code
_entity_poly.pdbx_strand_id
1 'polypeptide(L)'
;FDMMWLETETWDPGSLRTVRESTTTTICHGESLMGPEEYRPFFESHAQDVIMPDFAWNGITMGKKICDLAHLYDTAIAPHNCHSPINTLVSANICAVIPNFMTLEFINDDAPWRDDLMTHPFEIENGKLQVHNRPGLGSDLIESELEKHPWTGGNNL
;
A
#
# COMPACT_ATOMS: atom_id res chain seq x y z
N PHE A 1 -18.14 -16.08 -6.87
CA PHE A 1 -16.73 -15.86 -7.20
C PHE A 1 -15.90 -16.07 -5.94
N ASP A 2 -14.75 -16.69 -6.08
CA ASP A 2 -13.77 -16.86 -5.01
C ASP A 2 -12.77 -15.69 -5.09
N MET A 3 -13.12 -14.56 -4.47
CA MET A 3 -12.32 -13.35 -4.47
C MET A 3 -11.50 -13.29 -3.19
N MET A 4 -10.26 -12.78 -3.28
CA MET A 4 -9.42 -12.51 -2.11
C MET A 4 -10.10 -11.52 -1.17
N TRP A 5 -10.65 -10.43 -1.73
CA TRP A 5 -11.49 -9.44 -1.04
C TRP A 5 -12.40 -8.70 -2.02
N LEU A 6 -13.35 -7.96 -1.47
CA LEU A 6 -14.04 -6.86 -2.12
C LEU A 6 -13.43 -5.57 -1.61
N GLU A 7 -12.86 -4.80 -2.50
CA GLU A 7 -12.35 -3.46 -2.22
C GLU A 7 -13.45 -2.45 -2.45
N THR A 8 -13.60 -1.53 -1.52
CA THR A 8 -14.62 -0.48 -1.59
C THR A 8 -14.20 0.73 -0.78
N GLU A 9 -14.42 1.91 -1.33
CA GLU A 9 -14.12 3.17 -0.67
C GLU A 9 -15.37 3.88 -0.20
N THR A 10 -15.37 4.34 1.04
CA THR A 10 -16.39 5.16 1.66
C THR A 10 -15.83 5.95 2.84
N TRP A 11 -16.34 7.12 3.08
CA TRP A 11 -15.99 7.97 4.22
C TRP A 11 -16.89 7.72 5.45
N ASP A 12 -17.85 6.80 5.35
CA ASP A 12 -18.77 6.46 6.44
C ASP A 12 -18.53 5.04 6.98
N PRO A 13 -17.95 4.91 8.19
CA PRO A 13 -17.70 3.61 8.81
C PRO A 13 -18.99 2.77 9.02
N GLY A 14 -20.12 3.42 9.25
CA GLY A 14 -21.40 2.73 9.44
C GLY A 14 -21.88 2.05 8.16
N SER A 15 -21.76 2.74 7.03
CA SER A 15 -22.08 2.18 5.71
C SER A 15 -21.16 1.02 5.36
N LEU A 16 -19.84 1.15 5.59
CA LEU A 16 -18.89 0.08 5.33
C LEU A 16 -19.20 -1.15 6.19
N ARG A 17 -19.47 -0.95 7.47
CA ARG A 17 -19.88 -2.03 8.37
C ARG A 17 -21.13 -2.76 7.86
N THR A 18 -22.12 -2.03 7.35
CA THR A 18 -23.33 -2.63 6.77
C THR A 18 -22.98 -3.53 5.57
N VAL A 19 -22.06 -3.08 4.71
CA VAL A 19 -21.55 -3.91 3.59
C VAL A 19 -20.87 -5.16 4.14
N ARG A 20 -19.94 -5.01 5.08
CA ARG A 20 -19.20 -6.12 5.69
C ARG A 20 -20.13 -7.17 6.31
N GLU A 21 -21.15 -6.75 7.07
CA GLU A 21 -22.12 -7.65 7.71
C GLU A 21 -23.07 -8.32 6.70
N SER A 22 -23.16 -7.82 5.48
CA SER A 22 -24.04 -8.34 4.42
C SER A 22 -23.38 -9.39 3.52
N THR A 23 -22.09 -9.68 3.71
CA THR A 23 -21.33 -10.60 2.88
C THR A 23 -20.40 -11.47 3.71
N THR A 24 -20.00 -12.61 3.16
CA THR A 24 -18.90 -13.45 3.68
C THR A 24 -17.57 -13.17 2.98
N THR A 25 -17.57 -12.30 1.96
CA THR A 25 -16.35 -11.87 1.28
C THR A 25 -15.59 -10.90 2.18
N THR A 26 -14.29 -11.10 2.31
CA THR A 26 -13.39 -10.16 3.01
C THR A 26 -13.55 -8.75 2.46
N ILE A 27 -13.66 -7.74 3.33
CA ILE A 27 -13.76 -6.33 2.94
C ILE A 27 -12.40 -5.67 3.13
N CYS A 28 -11.88 -5.08 2.06
CA CYS A 28 -10.67 -4.26 2.05
C CYS A 28 -11.02 -2.79 1.81
N HIS A 29 -10.37 -1.87 2.54
CA HIS A 29 -10.70 -0.45 2.51
C HIS A 29 -9.52 0.42 2.94
N GLY A 30 -9.52 1.70 2.54
CA GLY A 30 -8.78 2.75 3.20
C GLY A 30 -7.57 3.29 2.46
N GLU A 31 -7.46 3.12 1.14
CA GLU A 31 -6.38 3.75 0.36
C GLU A 31 -6.39 5.28 0.46
N SER A 32 -7.60 5.87 0.50
CA SER A 32 -7.81 7.32 0.49
C SER A 32 -7.71 7.98 1.88
N LEU A 33 -7.62 7.19 2.97
CA LEU A 33 -7.57 7.72 4.34
C LEU A 33 -6.16 8.23 4.70
N MET A 34 -6.12 9.34 5.44
CA MET A 34 -4.87 9.98 5.87
C MET A 34 -4.75 10.08 7.39
N GLY A 35 -3.62 9.59 7.91
CA GLY A 35 -3.33 9.61 9.34
C GLY A 35 -4.19 8.66 10.18
N PRO A 36 -3.69 8.25 11.35
CA PRO A 36 -4.39 7.30 12.22
C PRO A 36 -5.78 7.76 12.64
N GLU A 37 -6.01 9.07 12.68
CA GLU A 37 -7.27 9.70 13.08
C GLU A 37 -8.42 9.36 12.15
N GLU A 38 -8.16 9.28 10.82
CA GLU A 38 -9.19 8.92 9.84
C GLU A 38 -9.46 7.41 9.82
N TYR A 39 -8.46 6.58 10.08
CA TYR A 39 -8.63 5.13 10.17
C TYR A 39 -9.35 4.68 11.45
N ARG A 40 -9.16 5.38 12.58
CA ARG A 40 -9.66 4.96 13.88
C ARG A 40 -11.18 4.67 13.92
N PRO A 41 -12.08 5.51 13.36
CA PRO A 41 -13.51 5.21 13.37
C PRO A 41 -13.89 3.92 12.66
N PHE A 42 -13.15 3.54 11.62
CA PHE A 42 -13.34 2.30 10.90
C PHE A 42 -12.92 1.09 11.72
N PHE A 43 -11.82 1.18 12.47
CA PHE A 43 -11.41 0.13 13.41
C PHE A 43 -12.40 -0.02 14.55
N GLU A 44 -12.78 1.09 15.21
CA GLU A 44 -13.73 1.10 16.33
C GLU A 44 -15.08 0.51 15.96
N SER A 45 -15.53 0.67 14.72
CA SER A 45 -16.76 0.10 14.19
C SER A 45 -16.63 -1.31 13.63
N HIS A 46 -15.41 -1.87 13.56
CA HIS A 46 -15.12 -3.15 12.89
C HIS A 46 -15.69 -3.19 11.46
N ALA A 47 -15.47 -2.13 10.69
CA ALA A 47 -16.09 -1.93 9.39
C ALA A 47 -15.43 -2.73 8.25
N GLN A 48 -14.17 -3.15 8.42
CA GLN A 48 -13.38 -3.87 7.43
C GLN A 48 -12.58 -5.02 8.04
N ASP A 49 -12.08 -5.91 7.19
CA ASP A 49 -11.22 -7.03 7.57
C ASP A 49 -9.74 -6.75 7.26
N VAL A 50 -9.49 -6.02 6.18
CA VAL A 50 -8.17 -5.62 5.70
C VAL A 50 -8.16 -4.12 5.45
N ILE A 51 -7.05 -3.45 5.79
CA ILE A 51 -6.84 -2.07 5.36
C ILE A 51 -5.68 -1.98 4.38
N MET A 52 -5.78 -0.96 3.50
CA MET A 52 -4.82 -0.71 2.45
C MET A 52 -4.27 0.73 2.50
N PRO A 53 -3.47 1.06 3.54
CA PRO A 53 -2.91 2.39 3.65
C PRO A 53 -1.93 2.67 2.52
N ASP A 54 -2.03 3.87 1.94
CA ASP A 54 -1.07 4.35 0.96
C ASP A 54 0.09 5.10 1.65
N PHE A 55 1.30 4.60 1.48
CA PHE A 55 2.47 5.21 2.13
C PHE A 55 3.07 6.38 1.34
N ALA A 56 2.72 6.56 0.06
CA ALA A 56 3.07 7.78 -0.65
C ALA A 56 2.31 8.99 -0.08
N TRP A 57 1.07 8.79 0.33
CA TRP A 57 0.22 9.84 0.89
C TRP A 57 0.44 10.04 2.39
N ASN A 58 0.59 8.95 3.13
CA ASN A 58 0.74 8.98 4.59
C ASN A 58 2.18 9.20 5.05
N GLY A 59 3.16 8.89 4.21
CA GLY A 59 4.57 8.86 4.59
C GLY A 59 4.93 7.70 5.54
N ILE A 60 6.21 7.47 5.75
CA ILE A 60 6.73 6.33 6.52
C ILE A 60 6.22 6.36 7.97
N THR A 61 6.33 7.51 8.63
CA THR A 61 6.03 7.63 10.06
C THR A 61 4.56 7.45 10.36
N MET A 62 3.67 8.09 9.60
CA MET A 62 2.22 7.94 9.80
C MET A 62 1.74 6.58 9.32
N GLY A 63 2.25 6.10 8.19
CA GLY A 63 1.95 4.75 7.69
C GLY A 63 2.27 3.68 8.73
N LYS A 64 3.44 3.75 9.39
CA LYS A 64 3.78 2.81 10.46
C LYS A 64 2.82 2.91 11.66
N LYS A 65 2.41 4.12 12.06
CA LYS A 65 1.42 4.31 13.13
C LYS A 65 0.04 3.74 12.79
N ILE A 66 -0.38 3.86 11.52
CA ILE A 66 -1.62 3.25 11.03
C ILE A 66 -1.53 1.73 11.15
N CYS A 67 -0.41 1.13 10.74
CA CYS A 67 -0.19 -0.30 10.86
C CYS A 67 -0.18 -0.78 12.32
N ASP A 68 0.44 -0.03 13.23
CA ASP A 68 0.44 -0.34 14.65
C ASP A 68 -0.97 -0.25 15.25
N LEU A 69 -1.75 0.76 14.86
CA LEU A 69 -3.13 0.89 15.27
C LEU A 69 -3.98 -0.29 14.74
N ALA A 70 -3.84 -0.65 13.46
CA ALA A 70 -4.53 -1.80 12.87
C ALA A 70 -4.22 -3.10 13.61
N HIS A 71 -2.96 -3.29 14.03
CA HIS A 71 -2.55 -4.46 14.80
C HIS A 71 -3.30 -4.57 16.14
N LEU A 72 -3.59 -3.45 16.82
CA LEU A 72 -4.36 -3.44 18.06
C LEU A 72 -5.83 -3.85 17.89
N TYR A 73 -6.34 -3.78 16.65
CA TYR A 73 -7.70 -4.19 16.28
C TYR A 73 -7.74 -5.50 15.48
N ASP A 74 -6.64 -6.27 15.49
CA ASP A 74 -6.51 -7.54 14.74
C ASP A 74 -6.84 -7.42 13.24
N THR A 75 -6.61 -6.23 12.66
CA THR A 75 -6.88 -5.95 11.24
C THR A 75 -5.62 -6.20 10.41
N ALA A 76 -5.76 -6.94 9.31
CA ALA A 76 -4.66 -7.21 8.37
C ALA A 76 -4.30 -5.98 7.52
N ILE A 77 -3.05 -5.94 7.06
CA ILE A 77 -2.51 -4.87 6.22
C ILE A 77 -2.16 -5.41 4.83
N ALA A 78 -2.73 -4.75 3.80
CA ALA A 78 -2.38 -4.94 2.40
C ALA A 78 -2.21 -3.55 1.75
N PRO A 79 -1.03 -2.92 1.80
CA PRO A 79 -0.88 -1.52 1.39
C PRO A 79 -1.25 -1.29 -0.08
N HIS A 80 -1.98 -0.20 -0.34
CA HIS A 80 -2.15 0.37 -1.67
C HIS A 80 -0.79 0.86 -2.19
N ASN A 81 -0.39 0.41 -3.39
CA ASN A 81 0.94 0.68 -3.92
C ASN A 81 0.95 0.73 -5.45
N CYS A 82 0.22 1.69 -6.01
CA CYS A 82 0.12 1.95 -7.45
C CYS A 82 1.02 3.09 -7.95
N HIS A 83 2.00 3.51 -7.17
CA HIS A 83 2.86 4.66 -7.43
C HIS A 83 4.25 4.27 -7.96
N SER A 84 5.22 5.17 -7.72
CA SER A 84 6.60 5.03 -8.16
C SER A 84 7.36 3.85 -7.50
N PRO A 85 8.51 3.46 -8.06
CA PRO A 85 9.40 2.46 -7.44
C PRO A 85 9.79 2.82 -6.01
N ILE A 86 9.96 4.10 -5.70
CA ILE A 86 10.28 4.55 -4.31
C ILE A 86 9.14 4.19 -3.35
N ASN A 87 7.87 4.35 -3.75
CA ASN A 87 6.76 3.95 -2.89
C ASN A 87 6.77 2.45 -2.63
N THR A 88 7.09 1.66 -3.63
CA THR A 88 7.24 0.20 -3.47
C THR A 88 8.35 -0.16 -2.49
N LEU A 89 9.51 0.52 -2.54
CA LEU A 89 10.59 0.32 -1.58
C LEU A 89 10.17 0.71 -0.15
N VAL A 90 9.50 1.84 0.02
CA VAL A 90 8.94 2.28 1.31
C VAL A 90 7.97 1.23 1.84
N SER A 91 7.01 0.83 1.02
CA SER A 91 5.98 -0.15 1.38
C SER A 91 6.58 -1.50 1.77
N ALA A 92 7.53 -2.01 0.98
CA ALA A 92 8.21 -3.27 1.27
C ALA A 92 8.97 -3.24 2.61
N ASN A 93 9.68 -2.13 2.89
CA ASN A 93 10.40 -1.98 4.17
C ASN A 93 9.44 -1.90 5.37
N ILE A 94 8.30 -1.22 5.24
CA ILE A 94 7.28 -1.19 6.30
C ILE A 94 6.67 -2.58 6.47
N CYS A 95 6.28 -3.24 5.38
CA CYS A 95 5.71 -4.59 5.40
C CYS A 95 6.63 -5.62 6.08
N ALA A 96 7.95 -5.47 5.92
CA ALA A 96 8.92 -6.38 6.53
C ALA A 96 8.99 -6.28 8.07
N VAL A 97 8.45 -5.22 8.69
CA VAL A 97 8.55 -4.95 10.13
C VAL A 97 7.21 -4.88 10.86
N ILE A 98 6.10 -5.12 10.18
CA ILE A 98 4.77 -5.15 10.79
C ILE A 98 4.28 -6.58 10.99
N PRO A 99 3.63 -6.91 12.12
CA PRO A 99 3.23 -8.29 12.44
C PRO A 99 1.96 -8.75 11.71
N ASN A 100 1.14 -7.82 11.23
CA ASN A 100 -0.17 -8.04 10.63
C ASN A 100 -0.17 -7.85 9.10
N PHE A 101 1.00 -7.96 8.45
CA PHE A 101 1.14 -7.92 7.00
C PHE A 101 0.48 -9.12 6.33
N MET A 102 -0.33 -8.88 5.30
CA MET A 102 -1.00 -9.89 4.49
C MET A 102 -0.37 -10.02 3.11
N THR A 103 -0.38 -8.96 2.33
CA THR A 103 0.20 -8.89 0.99
C THR A 103 0.53 -7.44 0.64
N LEU A 104 1.40 -7.23 -0.37
CA LEU A 104 1.69 -5.92 -0.92
C LEU A 104 1.20 -5.87 -2.36
N GLU A 105 0.42 -4.86 -2.70
CA GLU A 105 0.09 -4.56 -4.08
C GLU A 105 1.37 -4.23 -4.86
N PHE A 106 1.48 -4.74 -6.06
CA PHE A 106 2.58 -4.46 -6.96
C PHE A 106 2.08 -4.26 -8.38
N ILE A 107 2.29 -3.06 -8.91
CA ILE A 107 2.02 -2.77 -10.32
C ILE A 107 3.19 -3.24 -11.15
N ASN A 108 2.88 -4.14 -12.08
CA ASN A 108 3.77 -4.59 -13.13
C ASN A 108 3.32 -3.99 -14.46
N ASP A 109 4.24 -3.70 -15.35
CA ASP A 109 3.96 -3.25 -16.74
C ASP A 109 3.33 -1.85 -16.90
N ASP A 110 3.37 -0.99 -15.88
CA ASP A 110 2.89 0.40 -15.98
C ASP A 110 3.85 1.29 -16.81
N ALA A 111 5.15 1.02 -16.76
CA ALA A 111 6.16 1.71 -17.53
C ALA A 111 7.33 0.76 -17.86
N PRO A 112 7.67 0.56 -19.15
CA PRO A 112 8.74 -0.37 -19.54
C PRO A 112 10.14 0.02 -19.04
N TRP A 113 10.30 1.29 -18.64
CA TRP A 113 11.54 1.85 -18.11
C TRP A 113 11.57 1.95 -16.57
N ARG A 114 10.59 1.36 -15.89
CA ARG A 114 10.43 1.47 -14.43
C ARG A 114 11.68 0.99 -13.67
N ASP A 115 12.23 -0.13 -14.08
CA ASP A 115 13.40 -0.72 -13.43
C ASP A 115 14.68 0.07 -13.70
N ASP A 116 14.76 0.76 -14.85
CA ASP A 116 15.90 1.61 -15.22
C ASP A 116 16.04 2.83 -14.30
N LEU A 117 14.97 3.21 -13.59
CA LEU A 117 14.99 4.33 -12.64
C LEU A 117 15.80 4.04 -11.37
N MET A 118 16.13 2.80 -11.08
CA MET A 118 16.69 2.39 -9.80
C MET A 118 18.12 1.86 -9.93
N THR A 119 18.98 2.21 -8.97
CA THR A 119 20.33 1.64 -8.88
C THR A 119 20.32 0.13 -8.60
N HIS A 120 19.26 -0.35 -7.96
CA HIS A 120 19.01 -1.76 -7.68
C HIS A 120 17.55 -2.06 -7.99
N PRO A 121 17.21 -2.62 -9.15
CA PRO A 121 15.86 -3.04 -9.52
C PRO A 121 15.26 -4.04 -8.54
N PHE A 122 13.94 -4.22 -8.60
CA PHE A 122 13.25 -5.19 -7.75
C PHE A 122 13.65 -6.62 -8.09
N GLU A 123 13.92 -7.40 -7.06
CA GLU A 123 14.14 -8.84 -7.15
C GLU A 123 12.87 -9.54 -6.65
N ILE A 124 12.07 -10.08 -7.57
CA ILE A 124 10.82 -10.79 -7.26
C ILE A 124 10.97 -12.25 -7.65
N GLU A 125 10.91 -13.13 -6.66
CA GLU A 125 10.99 -14.57 -6.86
C GLU A 125 9.79 -15.26 -6.22
N ASN A 126 9.11 -16.10 -7.00
CA ASN A 126 7.92 -16.86 -6.54
C ASN A 126 6.86 -15.98 -5.86
N GLY A 127 6.60 -14.79 -6.41
CA GLY A 127 5.64 -13.82 -5.86
C GLY A 127 6.10 -13.12 -4.59
N LYS A 128 7.38 -13.14 -4.27
CA LYS A 128 7.97 -12.48 -3.10
C LYS A 128 9.01 -11.46 -3.53
N LEU A 129 8.80 -10.21 -3.10
CA LEU A 129 9.78 -9.14 -3.24
C LEU A 129 10.88 -9.31 -2.18
N GLN A 130 12.14 -9.28 -2.61
CA GLN A 130 13.28 -9.35 -1.71
C GLN A 130 13.55 -7.97 -1.09
N VAL A 131 13.56 -7.91 0.24
CA VAL A 131 14.00 -6.74 0.99
C VAL A 131 15.46 -6.94 1.40
N HIS A 132 16.34 -6.14 0.82
CA HIS A 132 17.77 -6.27 1.04
C HIS A 132 18.27 -5.43 2.22
N ASN A 133 19.31 -5.91 2.90
CA ASN A 133 19.97 -5.17 3.98
C ASN A 133 21.00 -4.16 3.40
N ARG A 134 20.51 -3.23 2.56
CA ARG A 134 21.27 -2.11 2.03
C ARG A 134 20.89 -0.83 2.81
N PRO A 135 21.75 0.21 2.85
CA PRO A 135 21.41 1.48 3.48
C PRO A 135 20.14 2.12 2.88
N GLY A 136 19.45 2.92 3.68
CA GLY A 136 18.24 3.63 3.26
C GLY A 136 17.10 2.69 2.87
N LEU A 137 16.48 2.92 1.72
CA LEU A 137 15.41 2.09 1.18
C LEU A 137 15.92 0.85 0.41
N GLY A 138 17.24 0.70 0.29
CA GLY A 138 17.87 -0.41 -0.42
C GLY A 138 18.17 -0.15 -1.90
N SER A 139 17.71 0.96 -2.44
CA SER A 139 18.01 1.47 -3.79
C SER A 139 17.86 2.98 -3.83
N ASP A 140 18.57 3.62 -4.77
CA ASP A 140 18.46 5.05 -5.07
C ASP A 140 17.91 5.26 -6.49
N LEU A 141 17.38 6.45 -6.76
CA LEU A 141 16.97 6.84 -8.10
C LEU A 141 18.18 7.23 -8.95
N ILE A 142 18.13 6.91 -10.23
CA ILE A 142 19.09 7.33 -11.24
C ILE A 142 18.56 8.60 -11.90
N GLU A 143 19.06 9.78 -11.45
CA GLU A 143 18.56 11.08 -11.91
C GLU A 143 18.62 11.23 -13.44
N SER A 144 19.70 10.74 -14.09
CA SER A 144 19.84 10.78 -15.54
C SER A 144 18.79 9.96 -16.30
N GLU A 145 18.19 8.95 -15.67
CA GLU A 145 17.07 8.21 -16.25
C GLU A 145 15.75 8.97 -16.07
N LEU A 146 15.54 9.60 -14.91
CA LEU A 146 14.36 10.47 -14.69
C LEU A 146 14.29 11.62 -15.72
N GLU A 147 15.43 12.22 -16.06
CA GLU A 147 15.50 13.30 -17.07
C GLU A 147 15.05 12.86 -18.46
N LYS A 148 15.13 11.57 -18.79
CA LYS A 148 14.66 11.02 -20.08
C LYS A 148 13.13 10.91 -20.15
N HIS A 149 12.47 10.95 -19.00
CA HIS A 149 11.02 10.76 -18.85
C HIS A 149 10.36 11.96 -18.17
N PRO A 150 10.50 13.19 -18.71
CA PRO A 150 9.95 14.37 -18.09
C PRO A 150 8.42 14.30 -18.11
N TRP A 151 7.80 14.79 -17.03
CA TRP A 151 6.36 14.95 -17.01
C TRP A 151 5.91 15.99 -18.05
N THR A 152 5.08 15.57 -18.98
CA THR A 152 4.65 16.41 -20.10
C THR A 152 3.34 17.17 -19.86
N GLY A 153 2.79 17.10 -18.67
CA GLY A 153 1.57 17.82 -18.26
C GLY A 153 0.27 17.23 -18.83
N GLY A 154 0.32 16.05 -19.41
CA GLY A 154 -0.87 15.34 -19.91
C GLY A 154 -1.63 14.70 -18.75
N ASN A 155 -2.91 15.07 -18.58
CA ASN A 155 -3.85 14.27 -17.80
C ASN A 155 -4.20 13.02 -18.62
N ASN A 156 -3.36 12.02 -18.56
CA ASN A 156 -3.71 10.68 -19.04
C ASN A 156 -4.32 9.93 -17.82
N LEU A 157 -5.52 10.32 -17.47
CA LEU A 157 -6.46 9.54 -16.69
C LEU A 157 -7.62 9.14 -17.61
#